data_3a0f84565eed11e92f61b0d4261eeb54
#
_entry.id   3a0f84565eed11e92f61b0d4261eeb54
#
_cell.length_a   1.000
_cell.length_b   1.000
_cell.length_c   1.000
_cell.angle_alpha   90.00
_cell.angle_beta   90.00
_cell.angle_gamma   90.00
#
_symmetry.space_group_name_H-M   'P 1'
#
loop_
_entity.id
_entity.type
_entity.pdbx_description
1 polymer ?
#
loop_
_entity_poly.entity_id
_entity_poly.type
_entity_poly.pdbx_seq_one_letter_code
_entity_poly.pdbx_strand_id
1 'polypeptide(L)'
;MNRLTELIREDMKPALGVTEPGAIAFAAAKARSYTNGAVLSVIVRLNSGMYKNAFTCGIPNSREVGSEFAAALGVIAGNWELGLEALSDVRQEDIESAERLVEQGKVQVVLQNISSRIFIEVVVKTDEDEAVVTIEDTHTNITSVVVNGEEKFIHSEKKKKGGKPGEKQLIHTYTLRQLCEYIDNENVSELEFMWEAYRMNLELFEAGLSSERTTFVKHLLKKNGGVVFSEEEQKTASLLCSGAIEARVLGLDKPAMSITGSGAHGIIATLPLYAAYKVNGYSKEQLLRATALSYLICMYIKEYSGKLSAFCGCAIAAGTGMACGLVYLRGGTVKMMEGAINNMAGSITGMICDGGNQGCTMKGIVAVDAAYQSAELAMDEVCVANVHGIVRSEERRVGK
;
A
#
# COMPACT_ATOMS: atom_id res chain seq x y z
N MET A 1 11.48 24.25 -0.74
CA MET A 1 10.99 22.94 -0.25
C MET A 1 12.14 21.94 -0.31
N ASN A 2 12.33 21.14 0.72
CA ASN A 2 13.36 20.11 0.75
C ASN A 2 12.99 18.95 -0.19
N ARG A 3 13.96 18.36 -0.88
CA ARG A 3 13.74 17.25 -1.83
C ARG A 3 13.10 16.00 -1.17
N LEU A 4 13.36 15.77 0.11
CA LEU A 4 12.73 14.65 0.85
C LEU A 4 11.26 14.97 1.15
N THR A 5 10.92 16.22 1.47
CA THR A 5 9.53 16.67 1.63
C THR A 5 8.75 16.50 0.33
N GLU A 6 9.34 16.89 -0.81
CA GLU A 6 8.75 16.71 -2.15
C GLU A 6 8.52 15.23 -2.45
N LEU A 7 9.51 14.38 -2.16
CA LEU A 7 9.44 12.95 -2.37
C LEU A 7 8.26 12.31 -1.61
N ILE A 8 8.08 12.66 -0.33
CA ILE A 8 6.94 12.17 0.47
C ILE A 8 5.62 12.68 -0.14
N ARG A 9 5.54 13.97 -0.47
CA ARG A 9 4.32 14.60 -1.01
C ARG A 9 3.89 14.00 -2.35
N GLU A 10 4.84 13.71 -3.22
CA GLU A 10 4.58 13.09 -4.51
C GLU A 10 4.09 11.63 -4.40
N ASP A 11 4.58 10.91 -3.40
CA ASP A 11 4.27 9.49 -3.22
C ASP A 11 2.98 9.25 -2.41
N MET A 12 2.61 10.18 -1.51
CA MET A 12 1.36 10.15 -0.77
C MET A 12 0.17 10.33 -1.73
N LYS A 13 -0.68 9.31 -1.84
CA LYS A 13 -1.89 9.33 -2.70
C LYS A 13 -3.04 8.63 -2.00
N PRO A 14 -4.26 9.19 -2.05
CA PRO A 14 -5.47 8.45 -1.71
C PRO A 14 -5.62 7.19 -2.57
N ALA A 15 -6.07 6.10 -1.96
CA ALA A 15 -6.36 4.85 -2.67
C ALA A 15 -7.58 4.16 -2.04
N LEU A 16 -8.61 3.93 -2.84
CA LEU A 16 -9.83 3.23 -2.42
C LEU A 16 -9.61 1.72 -2.54
N GLY A 17 -9.80 0.99 -1.44
CA GLY A 17 -9.63 -0.45 -1.41
C GLY A 17 -8.19 -0.90 -1.68
N VAL A 18 -8.04 -2.12 -2.20
CA VAL A 18 -6.76 -2.66 -2.67
C VAL A 18 -6.44 -2.06 -4.04
N THR A 19 -5.22 -1.59 -4.23
CA THR A 19 -4.83 -0.77 -5.41
C THR A 19 -4.92 -1.55 -6.72
N GLU A 20 -4.64 -2.85 -6.69
CA GLU A 20 -4.58 -3.70 -7.88
C GLU A 20 -5.95 -3.87 -8.56
N PRO A 21 -7.05 -4.22 -7.86
CA PRO A 21 -8.39 -4.24 -8.46
C PRO A 21 -8.81 -2.87 -9.01
N GLY A 22 -8.49 -1.78 -8.30
CA GLY A 22 -8.76 -0.41 -8.78
C GLY A 22 -8.09 -0.10 -10.11
N ALA A 23 -6.82 -0.51 -10.26
CA ALA A 23 -6.07 -0.33 -11.50
C ALA A 23 -6.64 -1.18 -12.66
N ILE A 24 -7.12 -2.39 -12.36
CA ILE A 24 -7.75 -3.27 -13.36
C ILE A 24 -9.10 -2.70 -13.80
N ALA A 25 -9.92 -2.23 -12.85
CA ALA A 25 -11.19 -1.57 -13.16
C ALA A 25 -10.98 -0.30 -13.98
N PHE A 26 -9.98 0.51 -13.64
CA PHE A 26 -9.59 1.69 -14.40
C PHE A 26 -9.20 1.34 -15.84
N ALA A 27 -8.35 0.30 -16.05
CA ALA A 27 -7.96 -0.15 -17.39
C ALA A 27 -9.15 -0.68 -18.18
N ALA A 28 -10.04 -1.45 -17.53
CA ALA A 28 -11.24 -2.01 -18.13
C ALA A 28 -12.25 -0.92 -18.54
N ALA A 29 -12.50 0.07 -17.67
CA ALA A 29 -13.32 1.22 -17.97
C ALA A 29 -12.74 2.05 -19.12
N LYS A 30 -11.42 2.25 -19.13
CA LYS A 30 -10.74 2.94 -20.23
C LYS A 30 -10.87 2.19 -21.55
N ALA A 31 -10.67 0.88 -21.57
CA ALA A 31 -10.87 0.07 -22.78
C ALA A 31 -12.35 0.15 -23.24
N ARG A 32 -13.29 0.02 -22.32
CA ARG A 32 -14.72 0.13 -22.62
C ARG A 32 -15.11 1.47 -23.24
N SER A 33 -14.47 2.57 -22.84
CA SER A 33 -14.74 3.90 -23.38
C SER A 33 -14.42 4.05 -24.89
N TYR A 34 -13.73 3.10 -25.47
CA TYR A 34 -13.40 3.04 -26.90
C TYR A 34 -14.24 2.02 -27.69
N THR A 35 -15.18 1.32 -27.05
CA THR A 35 -15.98 0.28 -27.69
C THR A 35 -17.48 0.60 -27.62
N ASN A 36 -18.20 0.17 -28.66
CA ASN A 36 -19.66 0.17 -28.69
C ASN A 36 -20.17 -1.28 -28.61
N GLY A 37 -21.49 -1.45 -28.58
CA GLY A 37 -22.11 -2.78 -28.62
C GLY A 37 -22.05 -3.57 -27.31
N ALA A 38 -22.46 -4.84 -27.40
CA ALA A 38 -22.55 -5.74 -26.27
C ALA A 38 -21.21 -6.42 -25.96
N VAL A 39 -20.83 -6.48 -24.67
CA VAL A 39 -19.58 -7.13 -24.24
C VAL A 39 -19.65 -8.64 -24.48
N LEU A 40 -18.74 -9.15 -25.29
CA LEU A 40 -18.56 -10.57 -25.57
C LEU A 40 -17.53 -11.20 -24.64
N SER A 41 -16.38 -10.54 -24.45
CA SER A 41 -15.33 -11.02 -23.54
C SER A 41 -14.47 -9.89 -23.00
N VAL A 42 -13.92 -10.11 -21.80
CA VAL A 42 -12.90 -9.27 -21.13
C VAL A 42 -11.75 -10.16 -20.71
N ILE A 43 -10.56 -9.89 -21.20
CA ILE A 43 -9.35 -10.64 -20.83
C ILE A 43 -8.39 -9.70 -20.12
N VAL A 44 -8.00 -10.06 -18.91
CA VAL A 44 -7.04 -9.33 -18.08
C VAL A 44 -5.74 -10.12 -18.00
N ARG A 45 -4.65 -9.59 -18.57
CA ARG A 45 -3.32 -10.19 -18.50
C ARG A 45 -2.46 -9.46 -17.50
N LEU A 46 -1.87 -10.18 -16.55
CA LEU A 46 -1.15 -9.63 -15.40
C LEU A 46 0.25 -10.22 -15.27
N ASN A 47 1.21 -9.43 -14.76
CA ASN A 47 2.44 -10.01 -14.23
C ASN A 47 2.17 -10.75 -12.89
N SER A 48 3.12 -11.60 -12.46
CA SER A 48 2.97 -12.41 -11.25
C SER A 48 2.71 -11.57 -9.97
N GLY A 49 3.29 -10.37 -9.89
CA GLY A 49 3.07 -9.46 -8.76
C GLY A 49 1.63 -8.96 -8.66
N MET A 50 0.99 -8.65 -9.79
CA MET A 50 -0.44 -8.30 -9.87
C MET A 50 -1.33 -9.53 -9.71
N TYR A 51 -0.95 -10.65 -10.34
CA TYR A 51 -1.74 -11.88 -10.37
C TYR A 51 -1.97 -12.48 -8.97
N LYS A 52 -1.01 -12.38 -8.03
CA LYS A 52 -1.21 -12.84 -6.64
C LYS A 52 -2.37 -12.13 -5.91
N ASN A 53 -2.77 -10.94 -6.36
CA ASN A 53 -3.91 -10.17 -5.84
C ASN A 53 -5.23 -10.46 -6.60
N ALA A 54 -5.19 -11.32 -7.63
CA ALA A 54 -6.28 -11.45 -8.57
C ALA A 54 -7.57 -12.06 -7.99
N PHE A 55 -7.50 -12.80 -6.89
CA PHE A 55 -8.62 -13.67 -6.48
C PHE A 55 -9.29 -13.29 -5.16
N THR A 56 -8.67 -12.48 -4.32
CA THR A 56 -9.08 -12.33 -2.92
C THR A 56 -9.27 -10.89 -2.45
N CYS A 57 -8.89 -9.91 -3.27
CA CYS A 57 -9.04 -8.50 -2.90
C CYS A 57 -10.50 -8.07 -2.94
N GLY A 58 -11.00 -7.45 -1.86
CA GLY A 58 -12.32 -6.86 -1.81
C GLY A 58 -12.48 -5.73 -2.85
N ILE A 59 -13.63 -5.71 -3.49
CA ILE A 59 -13.98 -4.68 -4.47
C ILE A 59 -14.76 -3.56 -3.78
N PRO A 60 -14.35 -2.29 -3.95
CA PRO A 60 -15.06 -1.16 -3.39
C PRO A 60 -16.55 -1.18 -3.72
N ASN A 61 -17.38 -0.78 -2.76
CA ASN A 61 -18.84 -0.68 -2.87
C ASN A 61 -19.57 -2.01 -3.17
N SER A 62 -18.86 -3.17 -3.08
CA SER A 62 -19.48 -4.48 -3.27
C SER A 62 -19.12 -5.46 -2.14
N ARG A 63 -19.71 -6.66 -2.17
CA ARG A 63 -19.31 -7.79 -1.34
C ARG A 63 -18.40 -8.75 -2.09
N GLU A 64 -18.18 -8.47 -3.37
CA GLU A 64 -17.42 -9.30 -4.27
C GLU A 64 -15.92 -9.12 -4.09
N VAL A 65 -15.16 -10.08 -4.62
CA VAL A 65 -13.70 -10.11 -4.55
C VAL A 65 -13.11 -10.47 -5.90
N GLY A 66 -11.89 -10.06 -6.11
CA GLY A 66 -11.07 -10.54 -7.22
C GLY A 66 -11.07 -9.62 -8.45
N SER A 67 -10.08 -9.87 -9.28
CA SER A 67 -9.80 -9.04 -10.46
C SER A 67 -10.78 -9.28 -11.60
N GLU A 68 -11.38 -10.46 -11.70
CA GLU A 68 -12.45 -10.74 -12.67
C GLU A 68 -13.64 -9.84 -12.42
N PHE A 69 -14.04 -9.73 -11.15
CA PHE A 69 -15.15 -8.88 -10.77
C PHE A 69 -14.82 -7.40 -10.91
N ALA A 70 -13.59 -6.99 -10.56
CA ALA A 70 -13.12 -5.62 -10.77
C ALA A 70 -13.15 -5.23 -12.25
N ALA A 71 -12.71 -6.11 -13.16
CA ALA A 71 -12.76 -5.89 -14.60
C ALA A 71 -14.22 -5.84 -15.12
N ALA A 72 -15.09 -6.74 -14.64
CA ALA A 72 -16.50 -6.73 -14.98
C ALA A 72 -17.17 -5.42 -14.60
N LEU A 73 -17.00 -4.96 -13.36
CA LEU A 73 -17.52 -3.65 -12.92
C LEU A 73 -16.92 -2.49 -13.70
N GLY A 74 -15.62 -2.57 -14.02
CA GLY A 74 -14.95 -1.58 -14.85
C GLY A 74 -15.62 -1.38 -16.21
N VAL A 75 -15.99 -2.47 -16.89
CA VAL A 75 -16.68 -2.38 -18.20
C VAL A 75 -18.16 -2.04 -18.11
N ILE A 76 -18.82 -2.31 -16.96
CA ILE A 76 -20.26 -2.02 -16.76
C ILE A 76 -20.47 -0.57 -16.34
N ALA A 77 -19.75 -0.10 -15.30
CA ALA A 77 -20.04 1.18 -14.63
C ALA A 77 -18.78 1.98 -14.27
N GLY A 78 -17.58 1.49 -14.63
CA GLY A 78 -16.35 2.17 -14.25
C GLY A 78 -16.18 3.55 -14.89
N ASN A 79 -15.81 4.54 -14.08
CA ASN A 79 -15.42 5.86 -14.53
C ASN A 79 -13.90 5.97 -14.57
N TRP A 80 -13.30 5.82 -15.75
CA TRP A 80 -11.85 5.85 -15.92
C TRP A 80 -11.22 7.22 -15.59
N GLU A 81 -11.98 8.32 -15.61
CA GLU A 81 -11.48 9.66 -15.27
C GLU A 81 -11.08 9.76 -13.79
N LEU A 82 -11.66 8.91 -12.93
CA LEU A 82 -11.37 8.86 -11.49
C LEU A 82 -10.13 7.99 -11.15
N GLY A 83 -9.45 7.42 -12.14
CA GLY A 83 -8.24 6.63 -11.91
C GLY A 83 -8.47 5.43 -10.99
N LEU A 84 -7.77 5.36 -9.84
CA LEU A 84 -7.92 4.25 -8.87
C LEU A 84 -9.26 4.26 -8.12
N GLU A 85 -10.04 5.33 -8.22
CA GLU A 85 -11.39 5.44 -7.67
C GLU A 85 -12.46 5.17 -8.75
N ALA A 86 -12.11 4.50 -9.83
CA ALA A 86 -13.01 4.22 -10.97
C ALA A 86 -14.31 3.51 -10.60
N LEU A 87 -14.39 2.87 -9.43
CA LEU A 87 -15.56 2.16 -8.92
C LEU A 87 -16.29 2.90 -7.79
N SER A 88 -16.02 4.21 -7.56
CA SER A 88 -16.64 4.97 -6.45
C SER A 88 -18.15 5.11 -6.59
N ASP A 89 -18.67 5.20 -7.81
CA ASP A 89 -20.08 5.47 -8.10
C ASP A 89 -20.90 4.22 -8.46
N VAL A 90 -20.34 3.01 -8.27
CA VAL A 90 -20.98 1.72 -8.58
C VAL A 90 -22.23 1.51 -7.72
N ARG A 91 -23.32 1.08 -8.34
CA ARG A 91 -24.63 0.82 -7.74
C ARG A 91 -24.93 -0.69 -7.69
N GLN A 92 -25.95 -1.08 -6.94
CA GLN A 92 -26.35 -2.48 -6.80
C GLN A 92 -26.73 -3.13 -8.16
N GLU A 93 -27.40 -2.40 -9.06
CA GLU A 93 -27.74 -2.87 -10.41
C GLU A 93 -26.53 -3.18 -11.29
N ASP A 94 -25.42 -2.42 -11.09
CA ASP A 94 -24.15 -2.62 -11.79
C ASP A 94 -23.45 -3.88 -11.27
N ILE A 95 -23.52 -4.12 -9.96
CA ILE A 95 -23.01 -5.32 -9.32
C ILE A 95 -23.67 -6.57 -9.91
N GLU A 96 -25.01 -6.61 -9.96
CA GLU A 96 -25.77 -7.72 -10.53
C GLU A 96 -25.45 -7.94 -12.04
N SER A 97 -25.14 -6.86 -12.75
CA SER A 97 -24.76 -6.95 -14.17
C SER A 97 -23.35 -7.50 -14.34
N ALA A 98 -22.43 -7.13 -13.44
CA ALA A 98 -21.07 -7.66 -13.41
C ALA A 98 -21.04 -9.15 -12.99
N GLU A 99 -21.86 -9.54 -12.01
CA GLU A 99 -22.05 -10.95 -11.61
C GLU A 99 -22.42 -11.81 -12.82
N ARG A 100 -23.42 -11.36 -13.60
CA ARG A 100 -23.85 -12.06 -14.83
C ARG A 100 -22.72 -12.22 -15.85
N LEU A 101 -21.84 -11.21 -16.03
CA LEU A 101 -20.70 -11.31 -16.94
C LEU A 101 -19.67 -12.35 -16.46
N VAL A 102 -19.41 -12.38 -15.16
CA VAL A 102 -18.48 -13.35 -14.55
C VAL A 102 -19.05 -14.76 -14.60
N GLU A 103 -20.31 -14.97 -14.22
CA GLU A 103 -21.00 -16.27 -14.26
C GLU A 103 -21.08 -16.84 -15.67
N GLN A 104 -21.22 -15.99 -16.69
CA GLN A 104 -21.19 -16.40 -18.09
C GLN A 104 -19.78 -16.76 -18.60
N GLY A 105 -18.74 -16.66 -17.76
CA GLY A 105 -17.35 -16.94 -18.14
C GLY A 105 -16.78 -15.93 -19.15
N LYS A 106 -17.37 -14.74 -19.26
CA LYS A 106 -16.96 -13.70 -20.20
C LYS A 106 -15.74 -12.92 -19.71
N VAL A 107 -15.36 -13.03 -18.44
CA VAL A 107 -14.21 -12.35 -17.87
C VAL A 107 -13.17 -13.37 -17.45
N GLN A 108 -11.91 -13.17 -17.86
CA GLN A 108 -10.81 -14.07 -17.55
C GLN A 108 -9.58 -13.30 -17.10
N VAL A 109 -8.91 -13.80 -16.07
CA VAL A 109 -7.62 -13.28 -15.60
C VAL A 109 -6.51 -14.27 -15.87
N VAL A 110 -5.46 -13.83 -16.56
CA VAL A 110 -4.38 -14.69 -17.08
C VAL A 110 -3.03 -14.16 -16.57
N LEU A 111 -2.17 -15.09 -16.13
CA LEU A 111 -0.77 -14.79 -15.85
C LEU A 111 0.02 -14.64 -17.16
N GLN A 112 0.54 -13.44 -17.42
CA GLN A 112 1.30 -13.13 -18.62
C GLN A 112 2.79 -13.41 -18.46
N ASN A 113 3.39 -12.98 -17.33
CA ASN A 113 4.82 -13.15 -17.08
C ASN A 113 5.14 -13.14 -15.58
N ILE A 114 6.34 -13.59 -15.25
CA ILE A 114 6.87 -13.53 -13.86
C ILE A 114 7.76 -12.30 -13.74
N SER A 115 7.25 -11.28 -13.04
CA SER A 115 7.92 -9.99 -12.85
C SER A 115 7.39 -9.29 -11.59
N SER A 116 8.25 -8.49 -10.95
CA SER A 116 7.86 -7.56 -9.89
C SER A 116 7.44 -6.18 -10.42
N ARG A 117 7.62 -5.92 -11.72
CA ARG A 117 7.21 -4.69 -12.39
C ARG A 117 5.73 -4.75 -12.72
N ILE A 118 4.98 -3.71 -12.41
CA ILE A 118 3.54 -3.64 -12.70
C ILE A 118 3.33 -3.79 -14.21
N PHE A 119 2.46 -4.72 -14.56
CA PHE A 119 1.95 -4.91 -15.91
C PHE A 119 0.48 -5.34 -15.84
N ILE A 120 -0.38 -4.59 -16.51
CA ILE A 120 -1.80 -4.87 -16.69
C ILE A 120 -2.11 -4.63 -18.16
N GLU A 121 -2.68 -5.63 -18.83
CA GLU A 121 -3.29 -5.47 -20.15
C GLU A 121 -4.73 -5.94 -20.07
N VAL A 122 -5.66 -5.07 -20.46
CA VAL A 122 -7.08 -5.41 -20.52
C VAL A 122 -7.55 -5.33 -21.97
N VAL A 123 -8.10 -6.45 -22.46
CA VAL A 123 -8.74 -6.55 -23.76
C VAL A 123 -10.25 -6.61 -23.55
N VAL A 124 -10.98 -5.64 -24.07
CA VAL A 124 -12.44 -5.64 -24.10
C VAL A 124 -12.88 -5.88 -25.54
N LYS A 125 -13.62 -6.96 -25.74
CA LYS A 125 -14.22 -7.30 -27.06
C LYS A 125 -15.74 -7.22 -26.96
N THR A 126 -16.31 -6.52 -27.90
CA THR A 126 -17.76 -6.42 -28.10
C THR A 126 -18.14 -7.07 -29.44
N ASP A 127 -19.41 -7.04 -29.79
CA ASP A 127 -19.89 -7.43 -31.12
C ASP A 127 -19.53 -6.43 -32.23
N GLU A 128 -19.11 -5.20 -31.86
CA GLU A 128 -18.75 -4.14 -32.82
C GLU A 128 -17.25 -3.82 -32.80
N ASP A 129 -16.62 -3.81 -31.62
CA ASP A 129 -15.25 -3.29 -31.43
C ASP A 129 -14.37 -4.20 -30.56
N GLU A 130 -13.06 -4.01 -30.66
CA GLU A 130 -12.06 -4.54 -29.75
C GLU A 130 -11.11 -3.43 -29.29
N ALA A 131 -10.96 -3.25 -27.98
CA ALA A 131 -10.01 -2.29 -27.41
C ALA A 131 -9.05 -2.96 -26.42
N VAL A 132 -7.78 -2.58 -26.52
CA VAL A 132 -6.70 -3.05 -25.65
C VAL A 132 -6.09 -1.86 -24.93
N VAL A 133 -6.03 -1.91 -23.60
CA VAL A 133 -5.37 -0.91 -22.78
C VAL A 133 -4.26 -1.56 -21.98
N THR A 134 -3.04 -1.00 -22.05
CA THR A 134 -1.88 -1.47 -21.31
C THR A 134 -1.43 -0.45 -20.28
N ILE A 135 -1.18 -0.90 -19.07
CA ILE A 135 -0.63 -0.12 -17.95
C ILE A 135 0.69 -0.74 -17.51
N GLU A 136 1.73 0.07 -17.34
CA GLU A 136 3.04 -0.38 -16.88
C GLU A 136 3.62 0.57 -15.81
N ASP A 137 4.52 0.05 -14.98
CA ASP A 137 5.34 0.73 -13.97
C ASP A 137 4.57 1.31 -12.78
N THR A 138 3.45 1.96 -12.99
CA THR A 138 2.56 2.44 -11.93
C THR A 138 1.12 2.03 -12.24
N HIS A 139 0.27 1.97 -11.22
CA HIS A 139 -1.10 1.47 -11.34
C HIS A 139 -2.03 2.31 -12.25
N THR A 140 -1.61 3.51 -12.65
CA THR A 140 -2.41 4.43 -13.48
C THR A 140 -1.67 4.89 -14.75
N ASN A 141 -0.47 4.40 -15.00
CA ASN A 141 0.31 4.80 -16.17
C ASN A 141 -0.09 3.99 -17.40
N ILE A 142 -1.05 4.50 -18.17
CA ILE A 142 -1.42 3.91 -19.45
C ILE A 142 -0.27 4.14 -20.44
N THR A 143 0.29 3.04 -20.96
CA THR A 143 1.39 3.09 -21.93
C THR A 143 0.93 2.83 -23.36
N SER A 144 -0.21 2.18 -23.55
CA SER A 144 -0.77 1.92 -24.87
C SER A 144 -2.29 1.80 -24.84
N VAL A 145 -2.92 2.29 -25.92
CA VAL A 145 -4.32 2.05 -26.25
C VAL A 145 -4.40 1.67 -27.73
N VAL A 146 -4.93 0.48 -28.03
CA VAL A 146 -5.17 -0.02 -29.39
C VAL A 146 -6.65 -0.31 -29.55
N VAL A 147 -7.25 0.15 -30.65
CA VAL A 147 -8.67 -0.05 -30.96
C VAL A 147 -8.81 -0.60 -32.37
N ASN A 148 -9.43 -1.78 -32.52
CA ASN A 148 -9.61 -2.48 -33.81
C ASN A 148 -8.27 -2.67 -34.57
N GLY A 149 -7.19 -2.89 -33.81
CA GLY A 149 -5.83 -3.05 -34.36
C GLY A 149 -5.11 -1.72 -34.68
N GLU A 150 -5.75 -0.58 -34.51
CA GLU A 150 -5.14 0.74 -34.70
C GLU A 150 -4.65 1.32 -33.38
N GLU A 151 -3.42 1.81 -33.35
CA GLU A 151 -2.86 2.52 -32.21
C GLU A 151 -3.51 3.90 -32.06
N LYS A 152 -4.28 4.11 -30.97
CA LYS A 152 -4.89 5.41 -30.64
C LYS A 152 -3.99 6.22 -29.72
N PHE A 153 -3.19 5.56 -28.90
CA PHE A 153 -2.27 6.19 -27.95
C PHE A 153 -1.10 5.25 -27.68
N ILE A 154 0.09 5.76 -27.87
CA ILE A 154 1.32 5.15 -27.35
C ILE A 154 2.09 6.22 -26.61
N HIS A 155 2.42 5.97 -25.38
CA HIS A 155 3.30 6.85 -24.61
C HIS A 155 4.70 6.75 -25.21
N SER A 156 5.04 7.68 -26.11
CA SER A 156 6.32 7.70 -26.86
C SER A 156 7.52 8.01 -25.97
N GLU A 157 7.32 8.51 -24.79
CA GLU A 157 8.35 8.60 -23.77
C GLU A 157 8.35 7.32 -22.92
N LYS A 158 9.22 6.39 -23.27
CA LYS A 158 9.89 5.59 -22.23
C LYS A 158 10.56 6.57 -21.29
N LYS A 159 9.79 7.23 -20.39
CA LYS A 159 10.36 7.85 -19.22
C LYS A 159 11.14 6.76 -18.54
N LYS A 160 12.44 6.78 -18.71
CA LYS A 160 13.42 6.06 -17.92
C LYS A 160 13.25 6.49 -16.45
N LYS A 161 12.13 6.11 -15.82
CA LYS A 161 11.98 6.09 -14.35
C LYS A 161 12.34 4.72 -13.78
N GLY A 162 13.07 3.91 -14.53
CA GLY A 162 14.05 3.00 -13.99
C GLY A 162 15.38 3.67 -14.30
N GLY A 163 16.09 4.18 -13.31
CA GLY A 163 17.44 4.66 -13.48
C GLY A 163 18.26 3.64 -14.26
N LYS A 164 19.31 4.07 -14.96
CA LYS A 164 20.25 3.15 -15.59
C LYS A 164 20.62 2.07 -14.58
N PRO A 165 20.81 0.79 -14.97
CA PRO A 165 21.33 -0.22 -14.05
C PRO A 165 22.53 0.35 -13.30
N GLY A 166 22.40 0.55 -11.96
CA GLY A 166 23.41 1.18 -11.10
C GLY A 166 23.16 2.64 -10.73
N GLU A 167 22.14 3.33 -11.26
CA GLU A 167 21.77 4.67 -10.81
C GLU A 167 20.96 4.57 -9.52
N LYS A 168 21.51 5.15 -8.43
CA LYS A 168 20.83 5.13 -7.11
C LYS A 168 19.59 6.01 -7.16
N GLN A 169 18.47 5.51 -6.68
CA GLN A 169 17.26 6.30 -6.42
C GLN A 169 17.57 7.41 -5.41
N LEU A 170 16.85 8.54 -5.48
CA LEU A 170 17.11 9.68 -4.62
C LEU A 170 17.21 9.28 -3.14
N ILE A 171 16.26 8.49 -2.65
CA ILE A 171 16.23 8.08 -1.23
C ILE A 171 17.50 7.30 -0.83
N HIS A 172 18.09 6.52 -1.73
CA HIS A 172 19.31 5.75 -1.48
C HIS A 172 20.59 6.59 -1.50
N THR A 173 20.50 7.87 -1.81
CA THR A 173 21.64 8.79 -1.67
C THR A 173 21.80 9.33 -0.25
N TYR A 174 20.81 9.07 0.63
CA TYR A 174 20.81 9.48 2.02
C TYR A 174 21.13 8.31 2.96
N THR A 175 21.87 8.60 4.01
CA THR A 175 22.07 7.71 5.15
C THR A 175 20.96 7.89 6.18
N LEU A 176 20.76 6.92 7.09
CA LEU A 176 19.80 7.05 8.19
C LEU A 176 20.04 8.33 9.00
N ARG A 177 21.30 8.65 9.30
CA ARG A 177 21.68 9.89 10.00
C ARG A 177 21.18 11.13 9.27
N GLN A 178 21.35 11.21 7.96
CA GLN A 178 20.90 12.35 7.16
C GLN A 178 19.37 12.44 7.08
N LEU A 179 18.66 11.30 7.12
CA LEU A 179 17.20 11.30 7.24
C LEU A 179 16.76 11.85 8.60
N CYS A 180 17.45 11.48 9.69
CA CYS A 180 17.17 12.03 11.01
C CYS A 180 17.51 13.54 11.07
N GLU A 181 18.64 13.96 10.54
CA GLU A 181 19.00 15.39 10.46
C GLU A 181 17.94 16.19 9.67
N TYR A 182 17.40 15.61 8.59
CA TYR A 182 16.33 16.24 7.83
C TYR A 182 15.07 16.44 8.69
N ILE A 183 14.56 15.40 9.35
CA ILE A 183 13.32 15.51 10.13
C ILE A 183 13.48 16.45 11.33
N ASP A 184 14.67 16.57 11.93
CA ASP A 184 14.92 17.46 13.05
C ASP A 184 14.99 18.94 12.62
N ASN A 185 15.50 19.23 11.41
CA ASN A 185 15.74 20.58 10.93
C ASN A 185 14.67 21.10 9.96
N GLU A 186 13.80 20.24 9.39
CA GLU A 186 12.76 20.69 8.48
C GLU A 186 11.73 21.54 9.22
N ASN A 187 11.24 22.59 8.54
CA ASN A 187 10.17 23.40 9.10
C ASN A 187 8.89 22.57 9.25
N VAL A 188 8.32 22.57 10.44
CA VAL A 188 7.11 21.77 10.73
C VAL A 188 5.94 22.13 9.80
N SER A 189 5.84 23.39 9.36
CA SER A 189 4.81 23.82 8.40
C SER A 189 4.92 23.09 7.06
N GLU A 190 6.13 22.69 6.64
CA GLU A 190 6.35 21.89 5.44
C GLU A 190 5.91 20.42 5.59
N LEU A 191 5.73 19.95 6.82
CA LEU A 191 5.29 18.61 7.18
C LEU A 191 3.78 18.50 7.44
N GLU A 192 3.07 19.63 7.57
CA GLU A 192 1.63 19.69 7.93
C GLU A 192 0.73 18.89 6.97
N PHE A 193 1.09 18.77 5.70
CA PHE A 193 0.30 18.02 4.71
C PHE A 193 0.16 16.53 5.08
N MET A 194 1.08 15.97 5.86
CA MET A 194 0.99 14.57 6.32
C MET A 194 -0.14 14.35 7.32
N TRP A 195 -0.69 15.43 7.91
CA TRP A 195 -1.88 15.31 8.76
C TRP A 195 -3.08 14.71 8.02
N GLU A 196 -3.15 14.91 6.71
CA GLU A 196 -4.19 14.34 5.86
C GLU A 196 -4.19 12.80 5.89
N ALA A 197 -3.02 12.17 6.07
CA ALA A 197 -2.93 10.72 6.21
C ALA A 197 -3.66 10.22 7.48
N TYR A 198 -3.55 10.97 8.57
CA TYR A 198 -4.27 10.63 9.81
C TYR A 198 -5.77 10.79 9.64
N ARG A 199 -6.21 11.92 9.07
CA ARG A 199 -7.63 12.16 8.83
C ARG A 199 -8.25 11.03 8.01
N MET A 200 -7.64 10.71 6.89
CA MET A 200 -8.14 9.69 5.96
C MET A 200 -8.09 8.27 6.55
N ASN A 201 -6.97 7.89 7.16
CA ASN A 201 -6.82 6.54 7.73
C ASN A 201 -7.68 6.32 8.97
N LEU A 202 -7.99 7.37 9.75
CA LEU A 202 -8.93 7.29 10.87
C LEU A 202 -10.38 7.19 10.39
N GLU A 203 -10.78 7.92 9.34
CA GLU A 203 -12.10 7.76 8.72
C GLU A 203 -12.32 6.33 8.20
N LEU A 204 -11.29 5.73 7.62
CA LEU A 204 -11.33 4.33 7.20
C LEU A 204 -11.43 3.37 8.40
N PHE A 205 -10.70 3.64 9.49
CA PHE A 205 -10.82 2.88 10.74
C PHE A 205 -12.24 2.96 11.32
N GLU A 206 -12.83 4.15 11.36
CA GLU A 206 -14.20 4.38 11.86
C GLU A 206 -15.23 3.64 11.01
N ALA A 207 -15.06 3.63 9.69
CA ALA A 207 -15.89 2.82 8.79
C ALA A 207 -15.75 1.32 9.11
N GLY A 208 -14.54 0.84 9.37
CA GLY A 208 -14.29 -0.54 9.81
C GLY A 208 -14.95 -0.85 11.15
N LEU A 209 -14.85 0.06 12.11
CA LEU A 209 -15.44 -0.11 13.44
C LEU A 209 -16.98 -0.21 13.39
N SER A 210 -17.60 0.55 12.49
CA SER A 210 -19.05 0.62 12.32
C SER A 210 -19.63 -0.49 11.44
N SER A 211 -18.81 -1.16 10.63
CA SER A 211 -19.25 -2.14 9.66
C SER A 211 -19.62 -3.48 10.31
N GLU A 212 -20.71 -4.09 9.85
CA GLU A 212 -21.08 -5.46 10.25
C GLU A 212 -20.16 -6.52 9.63
N ARG A 213 -19.46 -6.18 8.54
CA ARG A 213 -18.58 -7.09 7.79
C ARG A 213 -17.25 -7.36 8.48
N THR A 214 -16.83 -6.50 9.42
CA THR A 214 -15.56 -6.59 10.14
C THR A 214 -15.68 -7.48 11.38
N THR A 215 -14.61 -8.22 11.66
CA THR A 215 -14.53 -9.13 12.81
C THR A 215 -13.31 -8.87 13.68
N PHE A 216 -12.16 -8.60 13.07
CA PHE A 216 -10.91 -8.35 13.78
C PHE A 216 -10.98 -7.06 14.60
N VAL A 217 -11.46 -5.96 14.03
CA VAL A 217 -11.56 -4.69 14.73
C VAL A 217 -12.46 -4.80 15.97
N LYS A 218 -13.58 -5.55 15.88
CA LYS A 218 -14.48 -5.79 17.01
C LYS A 218 -13.80 -6.61 18.11
N HIS A 219 -13.02 -7.64 17.73
CA HIS A 219 -12.25 -8.42 18.68
C HIS A 219 -11.16 -7.58 19.35
N LEU A 220 -10.42 -6.78 18.58
CA LEU A 220 -9.36 -5.91 19.10
C LEU A 220 -9.92 -4.80 19.99
N LEU A 221 -11.08 -4.22 19.66
CA LEU A 221 -11.77 -3.27 20.52
C LEU A 221 -12.10 -3.88 21.90
N LYS A 222 -12.65 -5.11 21.89
CA LYS A 222 -12.91 -5.83 23.15
C LYS A 222 -11.64 -6.07 23.96
N LYS A 223 -10.53 -6.46 23.30
CA LYS A 223 -9.21 -6.62 23.94
C LYS A 223 -8.65 -5.32 24.49
N ASN A 224 -9.00 -4.18 23.86
CA ASN A 224 -8.59 -2.84 24.30
C ASN A 224 -9.53 -2.26 25.38
N GLY A 225 -10.33 -3.08 26.06
CA GLY A 225 -11.22 -2.66 27.12
C GLY A 225 -12.54 -2.04 26.63
N GLY A 226 -12.91 -2.21 25.37
CA GLY A 226 -14.13 -1.67 24.76
C GLY A 226 -14.02 -0.18 24.38
N VAL A 227 -12.83 0.40 24.45
CA VAL A 227 -12.54 1.80 24.11
C VAL A 227 -11.53 1.87 22.97
N VAL A 228 -11.62 2.91 22.13
CA VAL A 228 -10.68 3.09 21.01
C VAL A 228 -9.30 3.45 21.53
N PHE A 229 -9.22 4.33 22.51
CA PHE A 229 -7.98 4.73 23.17
C PHE A 229 -7.99 4.28 24.62
N SER A 230 -7.09 3.37 24.98
CA SER A 230 -6.83 2.93 26.36
C SER A 230 -5.44 3.41 26.79
N GLU A 231 -5.06 3.16 28.03
CA GLU A 231 -3.68 3.38 28.51
C GLU A 231 -2.67 2.40 27.90
N GLU A 232 -3.15 1.34 27.27
CA GLU A 232 -2.34 0.31 26.61
C GLU A 232 -2.00 0.74 25.19
N GLU A 233 -0.89 1.46 25.01
CA GLU A 233 -0.44 2.04 23.74
C GLU A 233 -0.44 1.02 22.60
N GLN A 234 0.22 -0.15 22.79
CA GLN A 234 0.34 -1.18 21.77
C GLN A 234 -1.00 -1.80 21.39
N LYS A 235 -1.93 -2.01 22.34
CA LYS A 235 -3.27 -2.51 22.04
C LYS A 235 -4.07 -1.49 21.23
N THR A 236 -3.97 -0.22 21.60
CA THR A 236 -4.57 0.89 20.84
C THR A 236 -3.98 0.96 19.42
N ALA A 237 -2.67 0.82 19.27
CA ALA A 237 -1.98 0.80 17.98
C ALA A 237 -2.44 -0.38 17.10
N SER A 238 -2.52 -1.59 17.66
CA SER A 238 -3.03 -2.77 16.96
C SER A 238 -4.49 -2.61 16.53
N LEU A 239 -5.33 -2.02 17.37
CA LEU A 239 -6.73 -1.76 17.08
C LEU A 239 -6.88 -0.78 15.90
N LEU A 240 -6.24 0.38 15.95
CA LEU A 240 -6.34 1.41 14.90
C LEU A 240 -5.79 0.89 13.57
N CYS A 241 -4.58 0.34 13.61
CA CYS A 241 -3.88 -0.16 12.42
C CYS A 241 -4.66 -1.29 11.74
N SER A 242 -4.98 -2.34 12.51
CA SER A 242 -5.59 -3.54 11.94
C SER A 242 -7.06 -3.32 11.58
N GLY A 243 -7.78 -2.44 12.29
CA GLY A 243 -9.15 -2.06 11.94
C GLY A 243 -9.23 -1.33 10.60
N ALA A 244 -8.31 -0.39 10.36
CA ALA A 244 -8.22 0.29 9.06
C ALA A 244 -7.79 -0.66 7.93
N ILE A 245 -6.87 -1.60 8.20
CA ILE A 245 -6.47 -2.62 7.21
C ILE A 245 -7.65 -3.53 6.88
N GLU A 246 -8.40 -4.01 7.88
CA GLU A 246 -9.59 -4.86 7.67
C GLU A 246 -10.62 -4.15 6.80
N ALA A 247 -10.95 -2.89 7.12
CA ALA A 247 -11.87 -2.06 6.33
C ALA A 247 -11.42 -1.95 4.86
N ARG A 248 -10.13 -1.69 4.65
CA ARG A 248 -9.54 -1.57 3.33
C ARG A 248 -9.62 -2.86 2.52
N VAL A 249 -9.23 -3.99 3.09
CA VAL A 249 -9.19 -5.27 2.34
C VAL A 249 -10.57 -5.85 2.08
N LEU A 250 -11.57 -5.46 2.87
CA LEU A 250 -12.98 -5.76 2.64
C LEU A 250 -13.64 -4.83 1.61
N GLY A 251 -12.92 -3.82 1.12
CA GLY A 251 -13.43 -2.88 0.13
C GLY A 251 -14.52 -1.94 0.67
N LEU A 252 -14.39 -1.46 1.91
CA LEU A 252 -15.28 -0.41 2.42
C LEU A 252 -15.03 0.90 1.66
N ASP A 253 -16.03 1.78 1.63
CA ASP A 253 -16.14 2.98 0.79
C ASP A 253 -15.29 4.19 1.24
N LYS A 254 -14.25 3.95 2.02
CA LYS A 254 -13.31 4.98 2.47
C LYS A 254 -11.90 4.73 1.94
N PRO A 255 -11.24 5.75 1.38
CA PRO A 255 -9.87 5.62 0.93
C PRO A 255 -8.89 5.52 2.09
N ALA A 256 -7.74 4.88 1.85
CA ALA A 256 -6.56 4.99 2.70
C ALA A 256 -5.56 5.97 2.07
N MET A 257 -4.82 6.71 2.88
CA MET A 257 -3.64 7.40 2.39
C MET A 257 -2.53 6.38 2.14
N SER A 258 -2.12 6.24 0.89
CA SER A 258 -1.04 5.32 0.51
C SER A 258 0.34 5.97 0.62
N ILE A 259 1.35 5.15 0.84
CA ILE A 259 2.77 5.44 0.62
C ILE A 259 3.38 4.26 -0.14
N THR A 260 4.33 4.50 -1.02
CA THR A 260 4.96 3.48 -1.88
C THR A 260 3.95 2.66 -2.72
N GLY A 261 2.82 3.31 -3.06
CA GLY A 261 1.75 2.72 -3.86
C GLY A 261 0.85 1.73 -3.11
N SER A 262 0.86 1.71 -1.77
CA SER A 262 0.01 0.83 -0.97
C SER A 262 -0.64 1.56 0.20
N GLY A 263 -1.98 1.50 0.30
CA GLY A 263 -2.73 2.03 1.45
C GLY A 263 -2.37 1.31 2.75
N ALA A 264 -2.09 0.00 2.73
CA ALA A 264 -1.66 -0.71 3.92
C ALA A 264 -0.29 -0.23 4.44
N HIS A 265 0.64 0.18 3.54
CA HIS A 265 1.88 0.82 3.96
C HIS A 265 1.61 2.13 4.70
N GLY A 266 0.74 2.97 4.14
CA GLY A 266 0.38 4.25 4.77
C GLY A 266 -0.30 4.07 6.12
N ILE A 267 -1.20 3.11 6.26
CA ILE A 267 -1.88 2.78 7.52
C ILE A 267 -0.86 2.34 8.58
N ILE A 268 0.01 1.37 8.27
CA ILE A 268 0.99 0.82 9.21
C ILE A 268 2.05 1.86 9.59
N ALA A 269 2.47 2.68 8.64
CA ALA A 269 3.46 3.73 8.90
C ALA A 269 2.93 4.89 9.75
N THR A 270 1.61 5.02 9.94
CA THR A 270 0.99 6.19 10.59
C THR A 270 0.17 5.84 11.82
N LEU A 271 -0.85 5.00 11.72
CA LEU A 271 -1.82 4.82 12.80
C LEU A 271 -1.24 4.33 14.13
N PRO A 272 -0.21 3.46 14.16
CA PRO A 272 0.45 3.12 15.42
C PRO A 272 1.19 4.29 16.06
N LEU A 273 1.78 5.19 15.26
CA LEU A 273 2.39 6.43 15.78
C LEU A 273 1.32 7.38 16.34
N TYR A 274 0.13 7.40 15.72
CA TYR A 274 -1.00 8.16 16.23
C TYR A 274 -1.51 7.61 17.58
N ALA A 275 -1.51 6.28 17.76
CA ALA A 275 -1.80 5.68 19.06
C ALA A 275 -0.82 6.15 20.13
N ALA A 276 0.48 6.07 19.85
CA ALA A 276 1.53 6.56 20.73
C ALA A 276 1.35 8.07 21.06
N TYR A 277 1.07 8.90 20.04
CA TYR A 277 0.79 10.31 20.19
C TYR A 277 -0.37 10.58 21.16
N LYS A 278 -1.48 9.85 21.01
CA LYS A 278 -2.69 10.03 21.83
C LYS A 278 -2.52 9.53 23.24
N VAL A 279 -1.90 8.38 23.42
CA VAL A 279 -1.77 7.74 24.74
C VAL A 279 -0.72 8.46 25.60
N ASN A 280 0.40 8.87 25.01
CA ASN A 280 1.49 9.50 25.77
C ASN A 280 1.48 11.04 25.75
N GLY A 281 0.57 11.66 24.99
CA GLY A 281 0.47 13.13 24.94
C GLY A 281 1.63 13.82 24.21
N TYR A 282 2.25 13.16 23.23
CA TYR A 282 3.26 13.80 22.38
C TYR A 282 2.68 15.02 21.65
N SER A 283 3.52 15.96 21.23
CA SER A 283 3.09 17.10 20.44
C SER A 283 2.77 16.70 18.98
N LYS A 284 1.93 17.47 18.30
CA LYS A 284 1.67 17.31 16.87
C LYS A 284 2.96 17.37 16.03
N GLU A 285 3.89 18.26 16.40
CA GLU A 285 5.18 18.37 15.75
C GLU A 285 5.99 17.07 15.86
N GLN A 286 6.10 16.49 17.05
CA GLN A 286 6.78 15.21 17.26
C GLN A 286 6.16 14.11 16.40
N LEU A 287 4.83 14.04 16.34
CA LEU A 287 4.13 13.08 15.49
C LEU A 287 4.44 13.26 14.02
N LEU A 288 4.40 14.50 13.48
CA LEU A 288 4.68 14.76 12.07
C LEU A 288 6.14 14.41 11.70
N ARG A 289 7.09 14.71 12.56
CA ARG A 289 8.50 14.34 12.38
C ARG A 289 8.70 12.82 12.39
N ALA A 290 8.09 12.12 13.34
CA ALA A 290 8.10 10.66 13.40
C ALA A 290 7.45 10.03 12.16
N THR A 291 6.37 10.64 11.65
CA THR A 291 5.69 10.20 10.42
C THR A 291 6.58 10.36 9.19
N ALA A 292 7.25 11.50 9.06
CA ALA A 292 8.20 11.74 7.97
C ALA A 292 9.31 10.67 7.98
N LEU A 293 9.89 10.38 9.15
CA LEU A 293 10.89 9.33 9.29
C LEU A 293 10.33 7.97 8.90
N SER A 294 9.16 7.60 9.43
CA SER A 294 8.49 6.33 9.13
C SER A 294 8.26 6.15 7.62
N TYR A 295 7.77 7.18 6.94
CA TYR A 295 7.58 7.16 5.50
C TYR A 295 8.89 7.02 4.72
N LEU A 296 9.92 7.79 5.08
CA LEU A 296 11.22 7.73 4.39
C LEU A 296 11.89 6.36 4.55
N ILE A 297 11.82 5.74 5.73
CA ILE A 297 12.34 4.38 5.94
C ILE A 297 11.53 3.35 5.13
N CYS A 298 10.20 3.47 5.12
CA CYS A 298 9.35 2.61 4.29
C CYS A 298 9.73 2.73 2.80
N MET A 299 9.87 3.95 2.30
CA MET A 299 10.28 4.23 0.91
C MET A 299 11.67 3.67 0.61
N TYR A 300 12.63 3.86 1.52
CA TYR A 300 13.99 3.34 1.38
C TYR A 300 14.02 1.84 1.15
N ILE A 301 13.28 1.08 1.97
CA ILE A 301 13.20 -0.37 1.87
C ILE A 301 12.44 -0.78 0.59
N LYS A 302 11.36 -0.08 0.25
CA LYS A 302 10.54 -0.41 -0.92
C LYS A 302 11.24 -0.15 -2.25
N GLU A 303 12.10 0.83 -2.34
CA GLU A 303 12.90 1.07 -3.55
C GLU A 303 13.87 -0.09 -3.86
N TYR A 304 14.38 -0.79 -2.84
CA TYR A 304 15.18 -2.02 -3.06
C TYR A 304 14.34 -3.23 -3.44
N SER A 305 13.15 -3.36 -2.87
CA SER A 305 12.32 -4.55 -3.04
C SER A 305 11.41 -4.52 -4.27
N GLY A 306 11.28 -3.34 -4.90
CA GLY A 306 10.29 -3.09 -5.94
C GLY A 306 8.86 -2.94 -5.39
N LYS A 307 7.96 -2.41 -6.22
CA LYS A 307 6.58 -2.11 -5.80
C LYS A 307 5.79 -3.35 -5.41
N LEU A 308 5.92 -4.43 -6.17
CA LEU A 308 5.24 -5.71 -5.96
C LEU A 308 6.25 -6.79 -5.50
N SER A 309 6.72 -6.65 -4.27
CA SER A 309 7.69 -7.58 -3.70
C SER A 309 7.08 -8.95 -3.35
N ALA A 310 7.92 -10.01 -3.34
CA ALA A 310 7.55 -11.33 -2.88
C ALA A 310 7.37 -11.37 -1.35
N PHE A 311 8.09 -10.53 -0.61
CA PHE A 311 7.89 -10.38 0.83
C PHE A 311 6.76 -9.38 1.15
N CYS A 312 6.23 -9.45 2.36
CA CYS A 312 5.18 -8.55 2.84
C CYS A 312 5.76 -7.15 3.11
N GLY A 313 5.67 -6.23 2.12
CA GLY A 313 6.12 -4.85 2.27
C GLY A 313 5.41 -4.11 3.41
N CYS A 314 4.15 -4.44 3.68
CA CYS A 314 3.38 -3.85 4.77
C CYS A 314 4.05 -4.08 6.13
N ALA A 315 4.33 -5.35 6.47
CA ALA A 315 4.95 -5.67 7.73
C ALA A 315 6.43 -5.27 7.76
N ILE A 316 7.18 -5.57 6.69
CA ILE A 316 8.64 -5.42 6.68
C ILE A 316 9.03 -3.95 6.45
N ALA A 317 8.56 -3.29 5.40
CA ALA A 317 8.98 -1.92 5.09
C ALA A 317 8.26 -0.88 5.97
N ALA A 318 6.92 -0.88 5.99
CA ALA A 318 6.18 0.07 6.79
C ALA A 318 6.30 -0.22 8.29
N GLY A 319 6.36 -1.50 8.71
CA GLY A 319 6.62 -1.89 10.09
C GLY A 319 7.99 -1.42 10.59
N THR A 320 9.04 -1.50 9.77
CA THR A 320 10.37 -0.96 10.12
C THR A 320 10.34 0.55 10.21
N GLY A 321 9.63 1.23 9.30
CA GLY A 321 9.40 2.68 9.38
C GLY A 321 8.70 3.07 10.69
N MET A 322 7.63 2.36 11.05
CA MET A 322 6.92 2.52 12.32
C MET A 322 7.85 2.33 13.53
N ALA A 323 8.68 1.28 13.54
CA ALA A 323 9.63 1.03 14.64
C ALA A 323 10.60 2.21 14.82
N CYS A 324 11.15 2.75 13.73
CA CYS A 324 12.00 3.95 13.79
C CYS A 324 11.23 5.18 14.28
N GLY A 325 9.98 5.37 13.84
CA GLY A 325 9.10 6.43 14.31
C GLY A 325 8.80 6.35 15.81
N LEU A 326 8.57 5.14 16.35
CA LEU A 326 8.39 4.91 17.79
C LEU A 326 9.66 5.22 18.59
N VAL A 327 10.84 4.81 18.11
CA VAL A 327 12.13 5.16 18.73
C VAL A 327 12.30 6.68 18.75
N TYR A 328 11.96 7.38 17.65
CA TYR A 328 12.01 8.84 17.56
C TYR A 328 11.08 9.53 18.59
N LEU A 329 9.81 9.10 18.67
CA LEU A 329 8.85 9.64 19.64
C LEU A 329 9.32 9.48 21.09
N ARG A 330 10.02 8.39 21.39
CA ARG A 330 10.59 8.09 22.70
C ARG A 330 11.93 8.80 22.98
N GLY A 331 12.38 9.68 22.07
CA GLY A 331 13.63 10.44 22.21
C GLY A 331 14.90 9.59 21.98
N GLY A 332 14.77 8.49 21.27
CA GLY A 332 15.89 7.61 20.96
C GLY A 332 16.85 8.18 19.92
N THR A 333 18.08 7.65 19.92
CA THR A 333 19.17 8.08 19.03
C THR A 333 19.15 7.35 17.69
N VAL A 334 19.93 7.84 16.69
CA VAL A 334 20.15 7.16 15.41
C VAL A 334 20.66 5.72 15.62
N LYS A 335 21.55 5.49 16.60
CA LYS A 335 22.05 4.15 16.93
C LYS A 335 20.92 3.22 17.42
N MET A 336 19.99 3.73 18.21
CA MET A 336 18.81 2.95 18.65
C MET A 336 17.88 2.66 17.47
N MET A 337 17.72 3.60 16.51
CA MET A 337 16.96 3.33 15.29
C MET A 337 17.62 2.24 14.42
N GLU A 338 18.95 2.25 14.29
CA GLU A 338 19.71 1.15 13.65
C GLU A 338 19.43 -0.19 14.36
N GLY A 339 19.40 -0.18 15.70
CA GLY A 339 19.05 -1.35 16.51
C GLY A 339 17.64 -1.85 16.22
N ALA A 340 16.65 -0.96 16.14
CA ALA A 340 15.28 -1.32 15.80
C ALA A 340 15.16 -1.88 14.37
N ILE A 341 15.86 -1.31 13.40
CA ILE A 341 15.96 -1.84 12.02
C ILE A 341 16.51 -3.26 12.03
N ASN A 342 17.59 -3.51 12.77
CA ASN A 342 18.21 -4.81 12.90
C ASN A 342 17.26 -5.83 13.53
N ASN A 343 16.54 -5.46 14.58
CA ASN A 343 15.55 -6.31 15.25
C ASN A 343 14.41 -6.70 14.29
N MET A 344 13.86 -5.73 13.54
CA MET A 344 12.84 -5.96 12.52
C MET A 344 13.37 -6.88 11.41
N ALA A 345 14.57 -6.62 10.89
CA ALA A 345 15.19 -7.44 9.86
C ALA A 345 15.49 -8.87 10.36
N GLY A 346 15.90 -9.02 11.59
CA GLY A 346 16.21 -10.33 12.21
C GLY A 346 14.97 -11.16 12.57
N SER A 347 13.77 -10.56 12.61
CA SER A 347 12.53 -11.22 13.07
C SER A 347 11.54 -11.54 11.97
N ILE A 348 11.07 -10.54 11.20
CA ILE A 348 9.90 -10.71 10.31
C ILE A 348 10.22 -10.74 8.82
N THR A 349 11.51 -10.71 8.42
CA THR A 349 11.89 -10.64 6.99
C THR A 349 11.39 -11.83 6.17
N GLY A 350 11.13 -12.97 6.81
CA GLY A 350 10.59 -14.17 6.16
C GLY A 350 9.10 -14.11 5.84
N MET A 351 8.39 -13.02 6.18
CA MET A 351 6.96 -12.91 5.92
C MET A 351 6.70 -12.70 4.43
N ILE A 352 6.07 -13.67 3.78
CA ILE A 352 5.70 -13.59 2.36
C ILE A 352 4.41 -12.78 2.14
N CYS A 353 4.27 -12.20 0.94
CA CYS A 353 3.06 -11.53 0.49
C CYS A 353 2.22 -12.47 -0.37
N ASP A 354 1.05 -12.81 0.10
CA ASP A 354 0.06 -13.67 -0.56
C ASP A 354 -1.11 -12.89 -1.19
N GLY A 355 -0.91 -11.60 -1.41
CA GLY A 355 -1.91 -10.69 -1.99
C GLY A 355 -2.68 -9.89 -0.93
N GLY A 356 -3.53 -8.98 -1.42
CA GLY A 356 -4.43 -8.18 -0.57
C GLY A 356 -5.64 -9.01 -0.16
N ASN A 357 -5.71 -9.40 1.10
CA ASN A 357 -6.80 -10.21 1.64
C ASN A 357 -6.94 -9.99 3.15
N GLN A 358 -7.93 -10.64 3.77
CA GLN A 358 -8.18 -10.51 5.21
C GLN A 358 -6.98 -10.93 6.08
N GLY A 359 -6.08 -11.80 5.58
CA GLY A 359 -4.82 -12.14 6.25
C GLY A 359 -3.89 -10.93 6.42
N CYS A 360 -4.05 -9.85 5.62
CA CYS A 360 -3.32 -8.62 5.82
C CYS A 360 -3.62 -7.96 7.17
N THR A 361 -4.83 -8.18 7.73
CA THR A 361 -5.19 -7.70 9.07
C THR A 361 -4.32 -8.37 10.14
N MET A 362 -4.12 -9.70 10.04
CA MET A 362 -3.20 -10.42 10.92
C MET A 362 -1.75 -9.96 10.74
N LYS A 363 -1.31 -9.71 9.50
CA LYS A 363 0.02 -9.17 9.22
C LYS A 363 0.19 -7.77 9.80
N GLY A 364 -0.88 -6.97 9.88
CA GLY A 364 -0.90 -5.68 10.57
C GLY A 364 -0.67 -5.84 12.08
N ILE A 365 -1.36 -6.78 12.73
CA ILE A 365 -1.16 -7.09 14.16
C ILE A 365 0.31 -7.49 14.41
N VAL A 366 0.82 -8.45 13.64
CA VAL A 366 2.20 -8.93 13.78
C VAL A 366 3.22 -7.82 13.51
N ALA A 367 2.95 -6.93 12.54
CA ALA A 367 3.82 -5.79 12.26
C ALA A 367 3.89 -4.81 13.45
N VAL A 368 2.74 -4.52 14.07
CA VAL A 368 2.69 -3.67 15.28
C VAL A 368 3.45 -4.34 16.41
N ASP A 369 3.17 -5.60 16.71
CA ASP A 369 3.84 -6.34 17.79
C ASP A 369 5.36 -6.37 17.59
N ALA A 370 5.82 -6.70 16.38
CA ALA A 370 7.24 -6.74 16.06
C ALA A 370 7.91 -5.37 16.17
N ALA A 371 7.24 -4.29 15.70
CA ALA A 371 7.79 -2.94 15.74
C ALA A 371 7.87 -2.39 17.18
N TYR A 372 6.83 -2.60 17.99
CA TYR A 372 6.84 -2.22 19.39
C TYR A 372 7.94 -2.93 20.17
N GLN A 373 8.04 -4.26 20.02
CA GLN A 373 9.10 -5.05 20.63
C GLN A 373 10.48 -4.61 20.16
N SER A 374 10.64 -4.36 18.85
CA SER A 374 11.91 -3.92 18.26
C SER A 374 12.34 -2.54 18.77
N ALA A 375 11.39 -1.61 18.89
CA ALA A 375 11.64 -0.27 19.41
C ALA A 375 11.97 -0.30 20.90
N GLU A 376 11.23 -1.07 21.70
CA GLU A 376 11.47 -1.21 23.15
C GLU A 376 12.87 -1.76 23.43
N LEU A 377 13.22 -2.89 22.82
CA LEU A 377 14.56 -3.48 22.94
C LEU A 377 15.66 -2.50 22.49
N ALA A 378 15.44 -1.78 21.40
CA ALA A 378 16.41 -0.82 20.89
C ALA A 378 16.60 0.39 21.80
N MET A 379 15.57 0.84 22.52
CA MET A 379 15.68 1.89 23.55
C MET A 379 16.57 1.46 24.72
N ASP A 380 16.61 0.18 25.03
CA ASP A 380 17.51 -0.44 26.01
C ASP A 380 18.87 -0.86 25.40
N GLU A 381 19.18 -0.41 24.18
CA GLU A 381 20.38 -0.79 23.39
C GLU A 381 20.49 -2.32 23.14
N VAL A 382 19.40 -3.06 23.19
CA VAL A 382 19.33 -4.48 22.87
C VAL A 382 18.93 -4.67 21.41
N CYS A 383 19.83 -5.24 20.60
CA CYS A 383 19.57 -5.45 19.18
C CYS A 383 20.33 -6.65 18.61
N VAL A 384 19.81 -7.19 17.50
CA VAL A 384 20.52 -8.16 16.68
C VAL A 384 21.76 -7.49 16.10
N ALA A 385 22.94 -8.03 16.43
CA ALA A 385 24.20 -7.44 15.99
C ALA A 385 24.39 -7.60 14.47
N ASN A 386 25.04 -6.61 13.85
CA ASN A 386 25.29 -6.54 12.39
C ASN A 386 26.26 -7.60 11.84
N VAL A 387 26.59 -8.62 12.64
CA VAL A 387 27.40 -9.78 12.28
C VAL A 387 26.56 -11.04 12.03
N HIS A 388 25.28 -11.01 12.36
CA HIS A 388 24.38 -12.16 12.32
C HIS A 388 23.47 -12.16 11.08
N GLY A 389 23.39 -13.32 10.42
CA GLY A 389 22.41 -13.63 9.39
C GLY A 389 22.22 -12.54 8.33
N ILE A 390 20.96 -12.18 8.11
CA ILE A 390 20.54 -11.18 7.13
C ILE A 390 20.94 -9.74 7.51
N VAL A 391 21.18 -9.47 8.79
CA VAL A 391 21.59 -8.15 9.32
C VAL A 391 23.09 -7.86 9.11
N ARG A 392 23.82 -8.81 8.58
CA ARG A 392 25.28 -8.72 8.41
C ARG A 392 25.66 -7.58 7.45
N SER A 393 26.59 -6.70 7.89
CA SER A 393 27.08 -5.60 7.06
C SER A 393 27.88 -6.07 5.83
N GLU A 394 27.81 -5.31 4.73
CA GLU A 394 28.52 -5.58 3.47
C GLU A 394 30.04 -5.69 3.65
N GLU A 395 30.64 -4.89 4.51
CA GLU A 395 32.08 -4.88 4.76
C GLU A 395 32.62 -6.25 5.20
N ARG A 396 31.79 -7.10 5.79
CA ARG A 396 32.16 -8.46 6.21
C ARG A 396 31.82 -9.55 5.19
N ARG A 397 31.04 -9.23 4.15
CA ARG A 397 30.77 -10.18 3.05
C ARG A 397 31.94 -10.34 2.10
N VAL A 398 32.78 -9.33 1.98
CA VAL A 398 33.91 -9.28 1.04
C VAL A 398 35.15 -10.01 1.58
N GLY A 399 35.20 -10.33 2.86
CA GLY A 399 36.35 -10.99 3.54
C GLY A 399 36.23 -12.49 3.69
N LYS A 400 35.42 -13.19 2.92
CA LYS A 400 35.31 -14.66 2.92
C LYS A 400 35.50 -15.24 1.53
#